data_1868c82038f984874e660c8395696cd2
#
_entry.id   1868c82038f984874e660c8395696cd2
#
_cell.length_a   1.000
_cell.length_b   1.000
_cell.length_c   1.000
_cell.angle_alpha   90.00
_cell.angle_beta   90.00
_cell.angle_gamma   90.00
#
_symmetry.space_group_name_H-M   'P 1'
#
loop_
_entity.id
_entity.type
_entity.pdbx_description
1 polymer ?
#
loop_
_entity_poly.entity_id
_entity_poly.type
_entity_poly.pdbx_seq_one_letter_code
_entity_poly.pdbx_strand_id
1 'polypeptide(L)'
;SVLDRMDMKKFTDHYAAYETQKGQPSMIGTSFIMGILAMALAYILGLPFGVLMARNKDKFADKLGMVYIIFIIAVPSLAYIYLFRYLGTTLFNLPSVFTTYGPGDVRSWILPIITLALPSVASLMLWTRRYVVDQISADYVKFAKAKGLNQREIFSRHIFKNAIIPIAQGIPASLAAC
;
A
#
# COMPACT_ATOMS: atom_id res chain seq x y z
N SER A 1 -32.46 7.43 -27.92
CA SER A 1 -33.72 6.88 -27.42
C SER A 1 -33.99 7.31 -25.98
N VAL A 2 -35.21 7.17 -25.47
CA VAL A 2 -35.54 7.49 -24.07
C VAL A 2 -34.80 6.57 -23.12
N LEU A 3 -34.56 5.32 -23.51
CA LEU A 3 -33.79 4.33 -22.74
C LEU A 3 -32.31 4.75 -22.55
N ASP A 4 -31.66 5.23 -23.62
CA ASP A 4 -30.27 5.73 -23.53
C ASP A 4 -30.13 6.91 -22.56
N ARG A 5 -31.10 7.81 -22.53
CA ARG A 5 -31.13 8.94 -21.60
C ARG A 5 -31.33 8.51 -20.14
N MET A 6 -32.13 7.50 -19.92
CA MET A 6 -32.37 6.93 -18.58
C MET A 6 -31.12 6.19 -18.05
N ASP A 7 -30.44 5.45 -18.92
CA ASP A 7 -29.22 4.75 -18.55
C ASP A 7 -28.03 5.70 -18.31
N MET A 8 -27.90 6.74 -19.15
CA MET A 8 -26.92 7.80 -18.93
C MET A 8 -27.19 8.56 -17.62
N LYS A 9 -28.44 8.84 -17.28
CA LYS A 9 -28.78 9.50 -16.02
C LYS A 9 -28.47 8.63 -14.82
N LYS A 10 -28.79 7.32 -14.88
CA LYS A 10 -28.40 6.37 -13.84
C LYS A 10 -26.89 6.24 -13.70
N PHE A 11 -26.17 6.23 -14.81
CA PHE A 11 -24.71 6.20 -14.80
C PHE A 11 -24.14 7.46 -14.13
N THR A 12 -24.64 8.64 -14.50
CA THR A 12 -24.20 9.92 -13.93
C THR A 12 -24.51 9.99 -12.43
N ASP A 13 -25.70 9.56 -12.02
CA ASP A 13 -26.14 9.62 -10.62
C ASP A 13 -25.45 8.59 -9.72
N HIS A 14 -25.06 7.42 -10.26
CA HIS A 14 -24.45 6.35 -9.46
C HIS A 14 -22.93 6.34 -9.48
N TYR A 15 -22.31 6.69 -10.60
CA TYR A 15 -20.88 6.52 -10.80
C TYR A 15 -20.09 7.81 -10.83
N ALA A 16 -20.66 8.90 -11.34
CA ALA A 16 -19.96 10.17 -11.55
C ALA A 16 -20.29 11.26 -10.52
N ALA A 17 -21.42 11.16 -9.82
CA ALA A 17 -21.76 12.14 -8.78
C ALA A 17 -20.93 11.88 -7.52
N TYR A 18 -20.35 12.92 -6.95
CA TYR A 18 -19.62 12.85 -5.69
C TYR A 18 -20.55 12.43 -4.53
N GLU A 19 -21.78 12.87 -4.57
CA GLU A 19 -22.83 12.49 -3.61
C GLU A 19 -24.05 11.95 -4.35
N THR A 20 -24.60 10.85 -3.85
CA THR A 20 -25.91 10.36 -4.27
C THR A 20 -27.00 11.18 -3.60
N GLN A 21 -28.26 11.11 -4.10
CA GLN A 21 -29.43 11.83 -3.56
C GLN A 21 -29.68 11.61 -2.05
N LYS A 22 -28.94 10.74 -1.38
CA LYS A 22 -29.05 10.44 0.06
C LYS A 22 -27.83 10.94 0.86
N GLY A 23 -27.00 11.81 0.32
CA GLY A 23 -25.81 12.33 1.01
C GLY A 23 -24.70 11.29 1.21
N GLN A 24 -24.66 10.24 0.39
CA GLN A 24 -23.63 9.23 0.46
C GLN A 24 -22.63 9.39 -0.70
N PRO A 25 -21.33 9.09 -0.48
CA PRO A 25 -20.34 9.21 -1.53
C PRO A 25 -20.67 8.26 -2.70
N SER A 26 -20.39 8.74 -3.91
CA SER A 26 -20.54 7.92 -5.13
C SER A 26 -19.63 6.69 -5.06
N MET A 27 -19.88 5.68 -5.89
CA MET A 27 -19.03 4.50 -5.98
C MET A 27 -17.59 4.88 -6.36
N ILE A 28 -17.40 5.86 -7.25
CA ILE A 28 -16.09 6.38 -7.64
C ILE A 28 -15.42 7.07 -6.44
N GLY A 29 -16.14 7.94 -5.73
CA GLY A 29 -15.62 8.59 -4.53
C GLY A 29 -15.21 7.61 -3.43
N THR A 30 -16.02 6.57 -3.21
CA THR A 30 -15.73 5.51 -2.25
C THR A 30 -14.48 4.73 -2.64
N SER A 31 -14.36 4.33 -3.91
CA SER A 31 -13.18 3.62 -4.42
C SER A 31 -11.91 4.46 -4.30
N PHE A 32 -12.00 5.76 -4.62
CA PHE A 32 -10.89 6.69 -4.49
C PHE A 32 -10.42 6.85 -3.04
N ILE A 33 -11.35 7.01 -2.10
CA ILE A 33 -11.03 7.09 -0.67
C ILE A 33 -10.37 5.79 -0.19
N MET A 34 -10.92 4.62 -0.58
CA MET A 34 -10.31 3.33 -0.25
C MET A 34 -8.91 3.18 -0.84
N GLY A 35 -8.69 3.61 -2.08
CA GLY A 35 -7.39 3.60 -2.73
C GLY A 35 -6.38 4.46 -1.95
N ILE A 36 -6.75 5.68 -1.57
CA ILE A 36 -5.89 6.56 -0.77
C ILE A 36 -5.55 5.93 0.59
N LEU A 37 -6.55 5.38 1.29
CA LEU A 37 -6.33 4.74 2.60
C LEU A 37 -5.44 3.50 2.48
N ALA A 38 -5.67 2.67 1.46
CA ALA A 38 -4.84 1.50 1.17
C ALA A 38 -3.39 1.90 0.83
N MET A 39 -3.22 2.97 0.05
CA MET A 39 -1.91 3.51 -0.28
C MET A 39 -1.20 4.09 0.95
N ALA A 40 -1.89 4.87 1.78
CA ALA A 40 -1.33 5.38 3.03
C ALA A 40 -0.86 4.24 3.93
N LEU A 41 -1.68 3.19 4.09
CA LEU A 41 -1.31 1.98 4.82
C LEU A 41 -0.09 1.30 4.21
N ALA A 42 -0.03 1.22 2.87
CA ALA A 42 1.11 0.64 2.17
C ALA A 42 2.41 1.39 2.44
N TYR A 43 2.41 2.72 2.43
CA TYR A 43 3.58 3.53 2.76
C TYR A 43 3.98 3.40 4.23
N ILE A 44 3.01 3.43 5.15
CA ILE A 44 3.25 3.29 6.59
C ILE A 44 3.91 1.94 6.93
N LEU A 45 3.53 0.87 6.25
CA LEU A 45 4.09 -0.47 6.49
C LEU A 45 5.27 -0.77 5.57
N GLY A 46 5.13 -0.51 4.26
CA GLY A 46 6.11 -0.91 3.25
C GLY A 46 7.47 -0.25 3.42
N LEU A 47 7.51 1.05 3.74
CA LEU A 47 8.79 1.75 3.93
C LEU A 47 9.57 1.24 5.15
N PRO A 48 9.00 1.21 6.37
CA PRO A 48 9.75 0.72 7.54
C PRO A 48 10.18 -0.73 7.41
N PHE A 49 9.29 -1.60 6.90
CA PHE A 49 9.66 -3.01 6.70
C PHE A 49 10.71 -3.19 5.61
N GLY A 50 10.64 -2.44 4.51
CA GLY A 50 11.69 -2.46 3.48
C GLY A 50 13.06 -2.01 4.00
N VAL A 51 13.10 -0.94 4.82
CA VAL A 51 14.31 -0.49 5.51
C VAL A 51 14.81 -1.54 6.50
N LEU A 52 13.93 -2.17 7.26
CA LEU A 52 14.27 -3.23 8.21
C LEU A 52 14.91 -4.43 7.49
N MET A 53 14.35 -4.86 6.37
CA MET A 53 14.91 -5.90 5.51
C MET A 53 16.31 -5.53 5.02
N ALA A 54 16.49 -4.32 4.50
CA ALA A 54 17.78 -3.86 3.99
C ALA A 54 18.87 -3.81 5.06
N ARG A 55 18.52 -3.35 6.27
CA ARG A 55 19.44 -3.31 7.42
C ARG A 55 19.81 -4.70 7.92
N ASN A 56 18.92 -5.66 7.77
CA ASN A 56 19.11 -7.05 8.17
C ASN A 56 19.27 -7.97 6.94
N LYS A 57 19.93 -7.47 5.91
CA LYS A 57 20.17 -8.23 4.67
C LYS A 57 20.70 -9.63 5.00
N ASP A 58 20.11 -10.63 4.35
CA ASP A 58 20.40 -12.06 4.47
C ASP A 58 20.11 -12.68 5.85
N LYS A 59 19.56 -11.90 6.82
CA LYS A 59 19.11 -12.38 8.13
C LYS A 59 17.64 -12.75 8.13
N PHE A 60 17.13 -13.22 9.28
CA PHE A 60 15.76 -13.70 9.45
C PHE A 60 14.70 -12.69 8.99
N ALA A 61 14.82 -11.41 9.39
CA ALA A 61 13.86 -10.38 9.03
C ALA A 61 13.80 -10.15 7.50
N ASP A 62 14.94 -10.19 6.82
CA ASP A 62 15.01 -10.08 5.36
C ASP A 62 14.37 -11.29 4.67
N LYS A 63 14.68 -12.50 5.14
CA LYS A 63 14.10 -13.74 4.61
C LYS A 63 12.59 -13.78 4.79
N LEU A 64 12.09 -13.39 5.96
CA LEU A 64 10.64 -13.34 6.23
C LEU A 64 9.93 -12.34 5.31
N GLY A 65 10.49 -11.14 5.15
CA GLY A 65 9.96 -10.15 4.20
C GLY A 65 9.98 -10.63 2.76
N MET A 66 11.02 -11.35 2.34
CA MET A 66 11.09 -11.95 1.01
C MET A 66 10.04 -13.04 0.81
N VAL A 67 9.77 -13.87 1.81
CA VAL A 67 8.68 -14.87 1.76
C VAL A 67 7.33 -14.18 1.54
N TYR A 68 7.05 -13.10 2.27
CA TYR A 68 5.83 -12.32 2.07
C TYR A 68 5.75 -11.75 0.64
N ILE A 69 6.81 -11.12 0.14
CA ILE A 69 6.87 -10.54 -1.21
C ILE A 69 6.63 -11.62 -2.27
N ILE A 70 7.31 -12.77 -2.15
CA ILE A 70 7.16 -13.89 -3.09
C ILE A 70 5.74 -14.44 -3.04
N PHE A 71 5.15 -14.59 -1.85
CA PHE A 71 3.78 -15.05 -1.70
C PHE A 71 2.80 -14.13 -2.44
N ILE A 72 2.89 -12.81 -2.24
CA ILE A 72 1.99 -11.84 -2.89
C ILE A 72 2.16 -11.82 -4.41
N ILE A 73 3.39 -11.99 -4.92
CA ILE A 73 3.66 -11.98 -6.37
C ILE A 73 3.24 -13.31 -7.03
N ALA A 74 3.48 -14.44 -6.36
CA ALA A 74 3.25 -15.77 -6.93
C ALA A 74 1.79 -16.23 -6.83
N VAL A 75 1.06 -15.79 -5.80
CA VAL A 75 -0.33 -16.21 -5.57
C VAL A 75 -1.29 -15.29 -6.32
N PRO A 76 -2.26 -15.81 -7.08
CA PRO A 76 -3.30 -14.99 -7.72
C PRO A 76 -4.02 -14.12 -6.69
N SER A 77 -4.25 -12.83 -7.05
CA SER A 77 -4.83 -11.84 -6.13
C SER A 77 -6.15 -12.29 -5.50
N LEU A 78 -7.02 -12.93 -6.28
CA LEU A 78 -8.29 -13.44 -5.77
C LEU A 78 -8.10 -14.46 -4.64
N ALA A 79 -7.08 -15.32 -4.73
CA ALA A 79 -6.86 -16.36 -3.72
C ALA A 79 -6.51 -15.76 -2.35
N TYR A 80 -5.56 -14.80 -2.28
CA TYR A 80 -5.24 -14.19 -1.00
C TYR A 80 -6.33 -13.21 -0.52
N ILE A 81 -7.08 -12.54 -1.42
CA ILE A 81 -8.23 -11.72 -1.04
C ILE A 81 -9.28 -12.57 -0.32
N TYR A 82 -9.65 -13.74 -0.89
CA TYR A 82 -10.58 -14.66 -0.24
C TYR A 82 -10.03 -15.22 1.06
N LEU A 83 -8.74 -15.56 1.11
CA LEU A 83 -8.09 -16.02 2.34
C LEU A 83 -8.18 -14.97 3.46
N PHE A 84 -7.77 -13.73 3.18
CA PHE A 84 -7.82 -12.65 4.18
C PHE A 84 -9.26 -12.30 4.57
N ARG A 85 -10.21 -12.34 3.63
CA ARG A 85 -11.62 -12.18 3.93
C ARG A 85 -12.10 -13.28 4.87
N TYR A 86 -11.81 -14.54 4.58
CA TYR A 86 -12.18 -15.67 5.44
C TYR A 86 -11.57 -15.55 6.84
N LEU A 87 -10.29 -15.27 6.94
CA LEU A 87 -9.61 -15.07 8.22
C LEU A 87 -10.17 -13.86 8.98
N GLY A 88 -10.41 -12.76 8.30
CA GLY A 88 -10.96 -11.54 8.90
C GLY A 88 -12.36 -11.73 9.45
N THR A 89 -13.21 -12.46 8.73
CA THR A 89 -14.58 -12.75 9.20
C THR A 89 -14.60 -13.77 10.33
N THR A 90 -13.74 -14.79 10.25
CA THR A 90 -13.77 -15.92 11.22
C THR A 90 -13.04 -15.57 12.53
N LEU A 91 -11.84 -14.92 12.43
CA LEU A 91 -11.02 -14.65 13.61
C LEU A 91 -11.34 -13.30 14.26
N PHE A 92 -11.68 -12.29 13.47
CA PHE A 92 -11.90 -10.93 13.96
C PHE A 92 -13.36 -10.49 13.90
N ASN A 93 -14.26 -11.37 13.47
CA ASN A 93 -15.69 -11.08 13.33
C ASN A 93 -15.97 -9.80 12.52
N LEU A 94 -15.18 -9.56 11.46
CA LEU A 94 -15.33 -8.42 10.58
C LEU A 94 -16.44 -8.68 9.55
N PRO A 95 -17.20 -7.64 9.12
CA PRO A 95 -18.22 -7.80 8.09
C PRO A 95 -17.63 -8.34 6.79
N SER A 96 -18.28 -9.36 6.23
CA SER A 96 -17.85 -9.99 4.96
C SER A 96 -18.24 -9.17 3.73
N VAL A 97 -19.18 -8.25 3.88
CA VAL A 97 -19.71 -7.41 2.81
C VAL A 97 -19.43 -5.95 3.13
N PHE A 98 -18.92 -5.26 2.13
CA PHE A 98 -18.77 -3.82 2.21
C PHE A 98 -20.15 -3.17 2.08
N THR A 99 -20.53 -2.38 3.07
CA THR A 99 -21.78 -1.63 3.05
C THR A 99 -21.48 -0.15 2.77
N THR A 100 -21.80 0.29 1.57
CA THR A 100 -21.70 1.71 1.17
C THR A 100 -22.87 2.52 1.73
N TYR A 101 -23.96 1.86 2.11
CA TYR A 101 -25.23 2.47 2.45
C TYR A 101 -25.53 2.33 3.94
N GLY A 102 -25.58 3.48 4.62
CA GLY A 102 -25.94 3.60 6.02
C GLY A 102 -24.90 4.40 6.83
N PRO A 103 -25.17 4.75 8.09
CA PRO A 103 -24.12 5.23 9.00
C PRO A 103 -23.11 4.10 9.13
N GLY A 104 -22.07 4.18 8.25
CA GLY A 104 -21.29 3.03 7.85
C GLY A 104 -20.59 2.40 9.05
N ASP A 105 -20.78 1.13 9.19
CA ASP A 105 -19.91 0.35 10.04
C ASP A 105 -18.48 0.47 9.46
N VAL A 106 -17.67 1.33 10.07
CA VAL A 106 -16.25 1.55 9.72
C VAL A 106 -15.50 0.21 9.65
N ARG A 107 -15.97 -0.81 10.37
CA ARG A 107 -15.42 -2.17 10.34
C ARG A 107 -15.53 -2.82 8.95
N SER A 108 -16.54 -2.45 8.14
CA SER A 108 -16.70 -2.98 6.77
C SER A 108 -15.61 -2.48 5.79
N TRP A 109 -14.90 -1.41 6.12
CA TRP A 109 -13.83 -0.83 5.32
C TRP A 109 -12.47 -1.52 5.56
N ILE A 110 -12.30 -2.17 6.70
CA ILE A 110 -11.03 -2.74 7.15
C ILE A 110 -10.52 -3.79 6.16
N LEU A 111 -11.35 -4.78 5.85
CA LEU A 111 -10.95 -5.88 4.96
C LEU A 111 -10.60 -5.41 3.54
N PRO A 112 -11.43 -4.60 2.86
CA PRO A 112 -11.09 -4.07 1.56
C PRO A 112 -9.79 -3.25 1.56
N ILE A 113 -9.59 -2.36 2.54
CA ILE A 113 -8.38 -1.54 2.62
C ILE A 113 -7.13 -2.40 2.83
N ILE A 114 -7.18 -3.39 3.73
CA ILE A 114 -6.06 -4.30 3.96
C ILE A 114 -5.74 -5.08 2.68
N THR A 115 -6.74 -5.69 2.05
CA THR A 115 -6.52 -6.52 0.85
C THR A 115 -6.01 -5.72 -0.33
N LEU A 116 -6.43 -4.47 -0.51
CA LEU A 116 -5.93 -3.55 -1.51
C LEU A 116 -4.49 -3.10 -1.21
N ALA A 117 -4.14 -2.95 0.07
CA ALA A 117 -2.79 -2.52 0.47
C ALA A 117 -1.73 -3.62 0.29
N LEU A 118 -2.08 -4.90 0.40
CA LEU A 118 -1.11 -6.01 0.40
C LEU A 118 -0.13 -5.98 -0.78
N PRO A 119 -0.56 -5.87 -2.06
CA PRO A 119 0.36 -5.82 -3.20
C PRO A 119 1.26 -4.58 -3.17
N SER A 120 0.70 -3.44 -2.76
CA SER A 120 1.44 -2.18 -2.67
C SER A 120 2.48 -2.22 -1.55
N VAL A 121 2.17 -2.83 -0.40
CA VAL A 121 3.13 -3.09 0.69
C VAL A 121 4.28 -3.94 0.18
N ALA A 122 3.99 -5.06 -0.51
CA ALA A 122 5.03 -5.96 -1.04
C ALA A 122 5.95 -5.24 -2.04
N SER A 123 5.37 -4.46 -2.95
CA SER A 123 6.12 -3.67 -3.92
C SER A 123 7.00 -2.62 -3.25
N LEU A 124 6.47 -1.84 -2.30
CA LEU A 124 7.23 -0.84 -1.56
C LEU A 124 8.34 -1.45 -0.71
N MET A 125 8.10 -2.60 -0.05
CA MET A 125 9.13 -3.33 0.69
C MET A 125 10.27 -3.74 -0.24
N LEU A 126 9.95 -4.30 -1.42
CA LEU A 126 10.94 -4.76 -2.40
C LEU A 126 11.81 -3.60 -2.91
N TRP A 127 11.17 -2.51 -3.36
CA TRP A 127 11.89 -1.36 -3.92
C TRP A 127 12.68 -0.61 -2.85
N THR A 128 12.09 -0.38 -1.67
CA THR A 128 12.79 0.25 -0.54
C THR A 128 14.02 -0.56 -0.15
N ARG A 129 13.88 -1.90 -0.03
CA ARG A 129 15.00 -2.77 0.25
C ARG A 129 16.11 -2.63 -0.80
N ARG A 130 15.78 -2.66 -2.08
CA ARG A 130 16.75 -2.49 -3.18
C ARG A 130 17.48 -1.18 -3.06
N TYR A 131 16.76 -0.06 -3.01
CA TYR A 131 17.38 1.27 -2.93
C TYR A 131 18.26 1.45 -1.70
N VAL A 132 17.83 0.97 -0.54
CA VAL A 132 18.62 1.07 0.68
C VAL A 132 19.87 0.18 0.61
N VAL A 133 19.79 -1.03 0.10
CA VAL A 133 20.94 -1.94 -0.07
C VAL A 133 21.96 -1.33 -1.04
N ASP A 134 21.49 -0.76 -2.17
CA ASP A 134 22.37 -0.09 -3.14
C ASP A 134 23.12 1.09 -2.50
N GLN A 135 22.43 1.89 -1.69
CA GLN A 135 23.06 3.01 -0.99
C GLN A 135 24.05 2.54 0.09
N ILE A 136 23.78 1.44 0.81
CA ILE A 136 24.70 0.87 1.79
C ILE A 136 26.03 0.46 1.13
N SER A 137 25.97 -0.01 -0.12
CA SER A 137 27.12 -0.49 -0.88
C SER A 137 27.89 0.63 -1.60
N ALA A 138 27.37 1.84 -1.62
CA ALA A 138 27.96 2.98 -2.34
C ALA A 138 29.30 3.44 -1.76
N ASP A 139 30.20 3.93 -2.62
CA ASP A 139 31.56 4.30 -2.22
C ASP A 139 31.60 5.45 -1.21
N TYR A 140 30.67 6.40 -1.30
CA TYR A 140 30.61 7.49 -0.32
C TYR A 140 30.36 6.98 1.11
N VAL A 141 29.71 5.83 1.29
CA VAL A 141 29.52 5.19 2.60
C VAL A 141 30.86 4.65 3.13
N LYS A 142 31.67 4.08 2.24
CA LYS A 142 33.04 3.64 2.60
C LYS A 142 33.91 4.82 3.06
N PHE A 143 33.85 5.95 2.35
CA PHE A 143 34.55 7.18 2.75
C PHE A 143 34.04 7.75 4.08
N ALA A 144 32.72 7.74 4.31
CA ALA A 144 32.12 8.19 5.56
C ALA A 144 32.59 7.33 6.75
N LYS A 145 32.68 5.99 6.56
CA LYS A 145 33.25 5.09 7.56
C LYS A 145 34.74 5.35 7.82
N ALA A 146 35.53 5.60 6.77
CA ALA A 146 36.94 5.92 6.91
C ALA A 146 37.21 7.24 7.68
N LYS A 147 36.24 8.19 7.61
CA LYS A 147 36.26 9.43 8.40
C LYS A 147 35.78 9.24 9.85
N GLY A 148 35.49 8.02 10.29
CA GLY A 148 35.09 7.73 11.67
C GLY A 148 33.62 8.05 12.02
N LEU A 149 32.76 8.32 11.04
CA LEU A 149 31.34 8.58 11.30
C LEU A 149 30.62 7.34 11.86
N ASN A 150 29.72 7.57 12.82
CA ASN A 150 28.94 6.50 13.43
C ASN A 150 27.96 5.87 12.39
N GLN A 151 27.72 4.59 12.49
CA GLN A 151 26.81 3.84 11.63
C GLN A 151 25.39 4.43 11.56
N ARG A 152 24.87 4.95 12.69
CA ARG A 152 23.55 5.60 12.74
C ARG A 152 23.55 6.90 11.94
N GLU A 153 24.63 7.64 12.02
CA GLU A 153 24.79 8.93 11.35
C GLU A 153 24.94 8.75 9.84
N ILE A 154 25.71 7.78 9.41
CA ILE A 154 25.84 7.39 8.00
C ILE A 154 24.47 6.95 7.45
N PHE A 155 23.75 6.12 8.21
CA PHE A 155 22.45 5.62 7.77
C PHE A 155 21.43 6.74 7.61
N SER A 156 21.24 7.59 8.63
CA SER A 156 20.21 8.63 8.64
C SER A 156 20.50 9.79 7.69
N ARG A 157 21.75 10.27 7.67
CA ARG A 157 22.13 11.47 6.92
C ARG A 157 22.45 11.21 5.45
N HIS A 158 22.97 10.02 5.15
CA HIS A 158 23.45 9.70 3.79
C HIS A 158 22.64 8.61 3.11
N ILE A 159 22.47 7.45 3.72
CA ILE A 159 21.85 6.29 3.09
C ILE A 159 20.34 6.52 2.92
N PHE A 160 19.64 6.79 4.01
CA PHE A 160 18.19 6.92 3.99
C PHE A 160 17.73 8.12 3.14
N LYS A 161 18.42 9.26 3.27
CA LYS A 161 18.11 10.46 2.49
C LYS A 161 18.20 10.21 0.98
N ASN A 162 19.22 9.50 0.53
CA ASN A 162 19.40 9.19 -0.89
C ASN A 162 18.46 8.08 -1.37
N ALA A 163 18.19 7.08 -0.54
CA ALA A 163 17.27 6.00 -0.88
C ALA A 163 15.80 6.44 -0.98
N ILE A 164 15.39 7.48 -0.23
CA ILE A 164 14.00 7.95 -0.25
C ILE A 164 13.64 8.75 -1.52
N ILE A 165 14.62 9.33 -2.20
CA ILE A 165 14.37 10.15 -3.40
C ILE A 165 13.63 9.37 -4.49
N PRO A 166 14.10 8.21 -4.98
CA PRO A 166 13.38 7.45 -6.00
C PRO A 166 12.02 6.92 -5.51
N ILE A 167 11.88 6.67 -4.21
CA ILE A 167 10.60 6.26 -3.62
C ILE A 167 9.60 7.42 -3.65
N ALA A 168 10.04 8.63 -3.28
CA ALA A 168 9.20 9.82 -3.30
C ALA A 168 8.74 10.19 -4.72
N GLN A 169 9.57 9.96 -5.73
CA GLN A 169 9.20 10.16 -7.13
C GLN A 169 8.08 9.23 -7.61
N GLY A 170 7.91 8.07 -6.96
CA GLY A 170 6.81 7.14 -7.25
C GLY A 170 5.45 7.55 -6.68
N ILE A 171 5.40 8.47 -5.70
CA ILE A 171 4.16 8.87 -5.02
C ILE A 171 3.12 9.47 -5.99
N PRO A 172 3.46 10.43 -6.88
CA PRO A 172 2.47 10.98 -7.80
C PRO A 172 1.85 9.93 -8.73
N ALA A 173 2.66 8.98 -9.21
CA ALA A 173 2.17 7.90 -10.06
C ALA A 173 1.24 6.94 -9.32
N SER A 174 1.55 6.62 -8.05
CA SER A 174 0.69 5.77 -7.23
C SER A 174 -0.63 6.45 -6.87
N LEU A 175 -0.63 7.77 -6.65
CA LEU A 175 -1.85 8.57 -6.45
C LEU A 175 -2.73 8.61 -7.69
N ALA A 176 -2.14 8.72 -8.87
CA ALA A 176 -2.87 8.72 -10.13
C ALA A 176 -3.49 7.35 -10.46
N ALA A 177 -3.03 6.27 -9.84
CA ALA A 177 -3.54 4.91 -10.01
C ALA A 177 -4.67 4.54 -9.03
N CYS A 178 -5.00 5.42 -8.07
CA CYS A 178 -6.13 5.26 -7.15
C CYS A 178 -7.45 5.68 -7.79
#